data_972708114b29e305cc637484f50c5f6e
#
_entry.id   972708114b29e305cc637484f50c5f6e
#
_cell.length_a   1.000
_cell.length_b   1.000
_cell.length_c   1.000
_cell.angle_alpha   90.00
_cell.angle_beta   90.00
_cell.angle_gamma   90.00
#
_symmetry.space_group_name_H-M   'P 1'
#
loop_
_entity.id
_entity.type
_entity.pdbx_description
1 polymer ?
#
loop_
_entity_poly.entity_id
_entity_poly.type
_entity_poly.pdbx_seq_one_letter_code
_entity_poly.pdbx_strand_id
1 'polypeptide(L)'
;MPVIRNVNWGGLKTLYVKEVRRFFKVQLQTVWAPAIQTLLYLIVFTTALGANGAVHVRGTTTSFADFVGPGLIVMGMMTNAFANSSFSLLVGKIQGTIVDYLMPPLSTGELLAALVGGAVTRAFCVGGAVWLAMLLWPGIHIMPRHPLMVLAFGLLGSVFLALLGVLTSIWAEKFDHAAAVTNFVVGPLTLLSGTFYSVDRLSPLFRDISHANPFFYIISGFRYGFLGVADSPVAIGLALMVVLNGALAALCYGLLRRGWKLKS
;
A
#
# COMPACT_ATOMS: atom_id res chain seq x y z
N MET A 1 -25.28 10.93 9.64
CA MET A 1 -25.52 9.58 9.13
C MET A 1 -26.54 8.88 10.01
N PRO A 2 -27.43 8.04 9.47
CA PRO A 2 -28.41 7.32 10.28
C PRO A 2 -27.71 6.37 11.27
N VAL A 3 -28.24 6.27 12.48
CA VAL A 3 -27.76 5.32 13.50
C VAL A 3 -28.36 3.96 13.18
N ILE A 4 -27.54 3.06 12.63
CA ILE A 4 -27.95 1.70 12.29
C ILE A 4 -27.52 0.80 13.45
N ARG A 5 -28.49 0.09 14.05
CA ARG A 5 -28.26 -0.79 15.21
C ARG A 5 -27.62 -2.15 14.81
N ASN A 6 -27.85 -2.61 13.58
CA ASN A 6 -27.33 -3.87 13.07
C ASN A 6 -26.42 -3.63 11.86
N VAL A 7 -25.41 -4.50 11.66
CA VAL A 7 -24.50 -4.42 10.51
C VAL A 7 -25.26 -4.71 9.21
N ASN A 8 -25.21 -3.75 8.27
CA ASN A 8 -25.80 -3.93 6.95
C ASN A 8 -24.83 -4.67 6.01
N TRP A 9 -24.74 -5.98 6.16
CA TRP A 9 -23.87 -6.84 5.34
C TRP A 9 -24.16 -6.72 3.85
N GLY A 10 -25.43 -6.57 3.44
CA GLY A 10 -25.81 -6.39 2.04
C GLY A 10 -25.25 -5.11 1.45
N GLY A 11 -25.42 -3.99 2.16
CA GLY A 11 -24.89 -2.69 1.76
C GLY A 11 -23.35 -2.68 1.71
N LEU A 12 -22.69 -3.21 2.76
CA LEU A 12 -21.22 -3.33 2.81
C LEU A 12 -20.70 -4.15 1.63
N LYS A 13 -21.27 -5.33 1.37
CA LYS A 13 -20.88 -6.19 0.24
C LYS A 13 -21.09 -5.48 -1.10
N THR A 14 -22.20 -4.78 -1.27
CA THR A 14 -22.51 -4.05 -2.52
C THR A 14 -21.49 -2.96 -2.78
N LEU A 15 -21.15 -2.16 -1.76
CA LEU A 15 -20.16 -1.11 -1.89
C LEU A 15 -18.75 -1.68 -2.13
N TYR A 16 -18.36 -2.72 -1.39
CA TYR A 16 -17.09 -3.41 -1.60
C TYR A 16 -16.98 -3.94 -3.04
N VAL A 17 -18.01 -4.62 -3.55
CA VAL A 17 -18.04 -5.14 -4.93
C VAL A 17 -17.99 -4.00 -5.95
N LYS A 18 -18.66 -2.87 -5.69
CA LYS A 18 -18.56 -1.66 -6.53
C LYS A 18 -17.10 -1.18 -6.61
N GLU A 19 -16.40 -1.07 -5.48
CA GLU A 19 -15.00 -0.65 -5.44
C GLU A 19 -14.07 -1.64 -6.16
N VAL A 20 -14.28 -2.94 -5.99
CA VAL A 20 -13.53 -3.98 -6.69
C VAL A 20 -13.79 -3.93 -8.19
N ARG A 21 -15.05 -3.86 -8.62
CA ARG A 21 -15.40 -3.77 -10.04
C ARG A 21 -14.86 -2.50 -10.69
N ARG A 22 -14.73 -1.41 -9.95
CA ARG A 22 -14.20 -0.15 -10.46
C ARG A 22 -12.77 -0.31 -11.01
N PHE A 23 -11.85 -0.93 -10.26
CA PHE A 23 -10.48 -1.11 -10.73
C PHE A 23 -10.36 -2.25 -11.75
N PHE A 24 -11.19 -3.30 -11.67
CA PHE A 24 -11.18 -4.38 -12.66
C PHE A 24 -11.65 -3.94 -14.04
N LYS A 25 -12.54 -2.95 -14.16
CA LYS A 25 -12.96 -2.41 -15.47
C LYS A 25 -11.79 -1.84 -16.28
N VAL A 26 -10.73 -1.38 -15.59
CA VAL A 26 -9.53 -0.81 -16.20
C VAL A 26 -8.28 -1.58 -15.78
N GLN A 27 -8.38 -2.91 -15.68
CA GLN A 27 -7.34 -3.80 -15.15
C GLN A 27 -5.98 -3.67 -15.86
N LEU A 28 -5.96 -3.36 -17.15
CA LEU A 28 -4.72 -3.15 -17.89
C LEU A 28 -3.90 -2.00 -17.27
N GLN A 29 -4.57 -0.91 -16.92
CA GLN A 29 -3.93 0.25 -16.30
C GLN A 29 -3.69 0.06 -14.79
N THR A 30 -4.58 -0.63 -14.10
CA THR A 30 -4.58 -0.68 -12.63
C THR A 30 -3.80 -1.84 -12.04
N VAL A 31 -3.60 -2.93 -12.80
CA VAL A 31 -2.90 -4.14 -12.35
C VAL A 31 -1.69 -4.42 -13.24
N TRP A 32 -1.88 -4.49 -14.56
CA TRP A 32 -0.82 -4.89 -15.47
C TRP A 32 0.23 -3.81 -15.71
N ALA A 33 -0.17 -2.54 -15.85
CA ALA A 33 0.80 -1.45 -16.03
C ALA A 33 1.75 -1.31 -14.82
N PRO A 34 1.29 -1.31 -13.54
CA PRO A 34 2.19 -1.36 -12.39
C PRO A 34 3.09 -2.60 -12.36
N ALA A 35 2.58 -3.78 -12.77
CA ALA A 35 3.38 -4.98 -12.82
C ALA A 35 4.53 -4.87 -13.84
N ILE A 36 4.23 -4.40 -15.05
CA ILE A 36 5.24 -4.17 -16.09
C ILE A 36 6.26 -3.11 -15.64
N GLN A 37 5.80 -2.01 -15.06
CA GLN A 37 6.67 -0.94 -14.55
C GLN A 37 7.64 -1.48 -13.48
N THR A 38 7.14 -2.30 -12.57
CA THR A 38 7.96 -2.90 -11.51
C THR A 38 8.99 -3.88 -12.07
N LEU A 39 8.61 -4.67 -13.07
CA LEU A 39 9.55 -5.53 -13.79
C LEU A 39 10.64 -4.73 -14.49
N LEU A 40 10.28 -3.64 -15.17
CA LEU A 40 11.25 -2.77 -15.81
C LEU A 40 12.23 -2.19 -14.79
N TYR A 41 11.77 -1.76 -13.64
CA TYR A 41 12.66 -1.33 -12.55
C TYR A 41 13.63 -2.45 -12.17
N LEU A 42 13.11 -3.66 -11.94
CA LEU A 42 13.94 -4.80 -11.56
C LEU A 42 14.99 -5.08 -12.63
N ILE A 43 14.61 -5.15 -13.91
CA ILE A 43 15.52 -5.41 -15.05
C ILE A 43 16.60 -4.32 -15.13
N VAL A 44 16.20 -3.05 -15.10
CA VAL A 44 17.14 -1.92 -15.18
C VAL A 44 18.14 -1.97 -14.04
N PHE A 45 17.67 -2.13 -12.81
CA PHE A 45 18.56 -2.16 -11.65
C PHE A 45 19.45 -3.40 -11.60
N THR A 46 18.96 -4.57 -11.99
CA THR A 46 19.78 -5.80 -12.03
C THR A 46 20.81 -5.77 -13.15
N THR A 47 20.48 -5.19 -14.30
CA THR A 47 21.46 -5.05 -15.41
C THR A 47 22.47 -3.94 -15.15
N ALA A 48 22.06 -2.80 -14.59
CA ALA A 48 22.93 -1.67 -14.29
C ALA A 48 23.95 -1.96 -13.18
N LEU A 49 23.55 -2.71 -12.15
CA LEU A 49 24.41 -3.06 -11.00
C LEU A 49 25.13 -4.41 -11.18
N GLY A 50 24.87 -5.10 -12.28
CA GLY A 50 25.37 -6.44 -12.60
C GLY A 50 24.56 -7.54 -11.91
N ALA A 51 24.28 -8.62 -12.66
CA ALA A 51 23.54 -9.78 -12.16
C ALA A 51 24.21 -10.46 -10.93
N ASN A 52 25.51 -10.22 -10.74
CA ASN A 52 26.33 -10.73 -9.63
C ASN A 52 26.52 -9.73 -8.48
N GLY A 53 25.78 -8.60 -8.48
CA GLY A 53 25.80 -7.64 -7.38
C GLY A 53 25.31 -8.30 -6.10
N ALA A 54 26.23 -8.75 -5.25
CA ALA A 54 25.90 -9.32 -3.95
C ALA A 54 25.59 -8.19 -2.96
N VAL A 55 24.42 -8.26 -2.34
CA VAL A 55 24.05 -7.38 -1.23
C VAL A 55 24.28 -8.10 0.08
N HIS A 56 25.13 -7.52 0.93
CA HIS A 56 25.35 -8.02 2.28
C HIS A 56 24.32 -7.37 3.22
N VAL A 57 23.42 -8.19 3.75
CA VAL A 57 22.44 -7.77 4.76
C VAL A 57 22.68 -8.62 6.01
N ARG A 58 23.11 -8.00 7.09
CA ARG A 58 23.34 -8.63 8.41
C ARG A 58 24.03 -10.00 8.33
N GLY A 59 25.14 -10.07 7.57
CA GLY A 59 25.96 -11.29 7.46
C GLY A 59 25.47 -12.33 6.45
N THR A 60 24.36 -12.08 5.77
CA THR A 60 23.86 -12.96 4.68
C THR A 60 24.15 -12.29 3.32
N THR A 61 24.70 -13.04 2.40
CA THR A 61 24.91 -12.59 1.02
C THR A 61 23.74 -13.03 0.16
N THR A 62 23.03 -12.07 -0.42
CA THR A 62 21.85 -12.31 -1.26
C THR A 62 22.05 -11.63 -2.62
N SER A 63 21.46 -12.16 -3.69
CA SER A 63 21.48 -11.48 -4.98
C SER A 63 20.75 -10.13 -4.86
N PHE A 64 21.18 -9.15 -5.66
CA PHE A 64 20.51 -7.84 -5.65
C PHE A 64 19.02 -7.96 -6.06
N ALA A 65 18.71 -8.83 -7.01
CA ALA A 65 17.36 -9.11 -7.47
C ALA A 65 16.47 -9.66 -6.34
N ASP A 66 16.97 -10.62 -5.58
CA ASP A 66 16.25 -11.23 -4.47
C ASP A 66 16.04 -10.24 -3.31
N PHE A 67 16.99 -9.31 -3.11
CA PHE A 67 16.88 -8.27 -2.10
C PHE A 67 15.83 -7.20 -2.46
N VAL A 68 15.85 -6.72 -3.71
CA VAL A 68 14.99 -5.61 -4.16
C VAL A 68 13.58 -6.10 -4.50
N GLY A 69 13.43 -7.33 -4.99
CA GLY A 69 12.16 -7.89 -5.43
C GLY A 69 11.02 -7.76 -4.42
N PRO A 70 11.16 -8.25 -3.17
CA PRO A 70 10.12 -8.10 -2.15
C PRO A 70 9.79 -6.64 -1.84
N GLY A 71 10.80 -5.77 -1.82
CA GLY A 71 10.61 -4.32 -1.65
C GLY A 71 9.75 -3.71 -2.76
N LEU A 72 10.01 -4.07 -4.01
CA LEU A 72 9.23 -3.61 -5.16
C LEU A 72 7.79 -4.15 -5.14
N ILE A 73 7.59 -5.40 -4.75
CA ILE A 73 6.25 -5.99 -4.64
C ILE A 73 5.42 -5.18 -3.64
N VAL A 74 5.90 -5.01 -2.41
CA VAL A 74 5.15 -4.30 -1.38
C VAL A 74 5.01 -2.81 -1.68
N MET A 75 5.99 -2.18 -2.30
CA MET A 75 5.90 -0.80 -2.80
C MET A 75 4.76 -0.66 -3.81
N GLY A 76 4.67 -1.60 -4.77
CA GLY A 76 3.57 -1.66 -5.74
C GLY A 76 2.20 -1.86 -5.06
N MET A 77 2.12 -2.74 -4.06
CA MET A 77 0.91 -2.94 -3.25
C MET A 77 0.47 -1.65 -2.57
N MET A 78 1.37 -1.00 -1.85
CA MET A 78 1.11 0.21 -1.07
C MET A 78 0.65 1.38 -1.94
N THR A 79 1.39 1.68 -3.00
CA THR A 79 1.07 2.79 -3.91
C THR A 79 -0.28 2.59 -4.62
N ASN A 80 -0.61 1.34 -4.98
CA ASN A 80 -1.89 1.02 -5.57
C ASN A 80 -3.05 1.01 -4.57
N ALA A 81 -2.83 0.63 -3.30
CA ALA A 81 -3.80 0.81 -2.24
C ALA A 81 -4.14 2.29 -2.03
N PHE A 82 -3.12 3.16 -1.93
CA PHE A 82 -3.29 4.60 -1.83
C PHE A 82 -4.05 5.17 -3.03
N ALA A 83 -3.61 4.86 -4.25
CA ALA A 83 -4.27 5.34 -5.47
C ALA A 83 -5.74 4.92 -5.55
N ASN A 84 -6.10 3.68 -5.16
CA ASN A 84 -7.49 3.26 -5.17
C ASN A 84 -8.36 4.07 -4.22
N SER A 85 -7.95 4.22 -2.97
CA SER A 85 -8.75 4.85 -1.92
C SER A 85 -8.74 6.39 -2.02
N SER A 86 -7.65 7.01 -2.49
CA SER A 86 -7.57 8.45 -2.67
C SER A 86 -8.56 8.98 -3.71
N PHE A 87 -8.88 8.18 -4.72
CA PHE A 87 -9.88 8.54 -5.73
C PHE A 87 -11.31 8.10 -5.40
N SER A 88 -11.54 7.24 -4.40
CA SER A 88 -12.87 6.69 -4.12
C SER A 88 -13.92 7.74 -3.85
N LEU A 89 -13.72 8.58 -2.83
CA LEU A 89 -14.67 9.65 -2.49
C LEU A 89 -14.42 10.92 -3.33
N LEU A 90 -13.17 11.17 -3.71
CA LEU A 90 -12.78 12.36 -4.45
C LEU A 90 -13.51 12.45 -5.80
N VAL A 91 -13.58 11.35 -6.55
CA VAL A 91 -14.33 11.30 -7.80
C VAL A 91 -15.80 11.64 -7.57
N GLY A 92 -16.42 11.07 -6.53
CA GLY A 92 -17.79 11.39 -6.16
C GLY A 92 -18.01 12.86 -5.82
N LYS A 93 -17.04 13.50 -5.13
CA LYS A 93 -17.09 14.93 -4.82
C LYS A 93 -17.02 15.79 -6.08
N ILE A 94 -16.07 15.52 -6.95
CA ILE A 94 -15.85 16.31 -8.18
C ILE A 94 -17.02 16.15 -9.16
N GLN A 95 -17.61 14.95 -9.25
CA GLN A 95 -18.75 14.68 -10.13
C GLN A 95 -20.11 15.01 -9.50
N GLY A 96 -20.16 15.46 -8.24
CA GLY A 96 -21.41 15.71 -7.52
C GLY A 96 -22.17 14.46 -7.10
N THR A 97 -21.58 13.27 -7.28
CA THR A 97 -22.21 11.96 -6.95
C THR A 97 -21.85 11.45 -5.57
N ILE A 98 -21.24 12.29 -4.71
CA ILE A 98 -20.90 11.92 -3.33
C ILE A 98 -22.10 11.44 -2.52
N VAL A 99 -23.29 11.92 -2.88
CA VAL A 99 -24.57 11.53 -2.29
C VAL A 99 -24.83 10.03 -2.39
N ASP A 100 -24.39 9.39 -3.50
CA ASP A 100 -24.52 7.94 -3.72
C ASP A 100 -23.72 7.09 -2.71
N TYR A 101 -22.72 7.69 -2.06
CA TYR A 101 -21.97 7.06 -0.96
C TYR A 101 -22.55 7.34 0.41
N LEU A 102 -23.25 8.49 0.58
CA LEU A 102 -23.72 8.97 1.87
C LEU A 102 -25.20 8.65 2.14
N MET A 103 -26.05 8.49 1.09
CA MET A 103 -27.47 8.17 1.23
C MET A 103 -27.77 6.70 1.55
N PRO A 104 -27.03 5.70 1.07
CA PRO A 104 -27.29 4.33 1.46
C PRO A 104 -27.26 4.15 2.97
N PRO A 105 -28.09 3.25 3.54
CA PRO A 105 -28.16 3.03 4.99
C PRO A 105 -26.92 2.24 5.47
N LEU A 106 -25.74 2.84 5.31
CA LEU A 106 -24.46 2.33 5.76
C LEU A 106 -23.98 3.09 6.99
N SER A 107 -23.46 2.37 7.96
CA SER A 107 -22.72 2.98 9.05
C SER A 107 -21.37 3.52 8.56
N THR A 108 -20.81 4.49 9.28
CA THR A 108 -19.47 5.03 8.96
C THR A 108 -18.38 3.95 8.91
N GLY A 109 -18.49 2.94 9.80
CA GLY A 109 -17.55 1.81 9.82
C GLY A 109 -17.66 0.93 8.60
N GLU A 110 -18.88 0.63 8.14
CA GLU A 110 -19.13 -0.15 6.93
C GLU A 110 -18.62 0.55 5.67
N LEU A 111 -18.86 1.88 5.59
CA LEU A 111 -18.33 2.69 4.51
C LEU A 111 -16.80 2.63 4.48
N LEU A 112 -16.14 2.87 5.61
CA LEU A 112 -14.69 2.83 5.71
C LEU A 112 -14.14 1.44 5.38
N ALA A 113 -14.75 0.38 5.92
CA ALA A 113 -14.34 -1.00 5.67
C ALA A 113 -14.47 -1.39 4.18
N ALA A 114 -15.53 -0.97 3.50
CA ALA A 114 -15.70 -1.23 2.07
C ALA A 114 -14.66 -0.52 1.22
N LEU A 115 -14.36 0.76 1.51
CA LEU A 115 -13.35 1.55 0.79
C LEU A 115 -11.95 0.96 0.98
N VAL A 116 -11.56 0.70 2.23
CA VAL A 116 -10.26 0.10 2.56
C VAL A 116 -10.15 -1.31 2.01
N GLY A 117 -11.19 -2.13 2.16
CA GLY A 117 -11.23 -3.50 1.65
C GLY A 117 -11.04 -3.57 0.14
N GLY A 118 -11.71 -2.69 -0.63
CA GLY A 118 -11.52 -2.59 -2.06
C GLY A 118 -10.09 -2.20 -2.47
N ALA A 119 -9.48 -1.27 -1.73
CA ALA A 119 -8.11 -0.84 -1.95
C ALA A 119 -7.08 -1.94 -1.63
N VAL A 120 -7.28 -2.67 -0.54
CA VAL A 120 -6.46 -3.81 -0.14
C VAL A 120 -6.55 -4.93 -1.19
N THR A 121 -7.76 -5.25 -1.67
CA THR A 121 -7.94 -6.25 -2.73
C THR A 121 -7.15 -5.87 -3.98
N ARG A 122 -7.21 -4.62 -4.42
CA ARG A 122 -6.40 -4.14 -5.55
C ARG A 122 -4.90 -4.29 -5.27
N ALA A 123 -4.45 -3.91 -4.08
CA ALA A 123 -3.04 -4.04 -3.68
C ALA A 123 -2.55 -5.49 -3.79
N PHE A 124 -3.32 -6.46 -3.29
CA PHE A 124 -2.97 -7.87 -3.40
C PHE A 124 -3.02 -8.40 -4.84
N CYS A 125 -3.95 -7.94 -5.67
CA CYS A 125 -3.97 -8.26 -7.09
C CYS A 125 -2.70 -7.75 -7.79
N VAL A 126 -2.28 -6.52 -7.51
CA VAL A 126 -1.05 -5.95 -8.08
C VAL A 126 0.18 -6.67 -7.55
N GLY A 127 0.29 -6.87 -6.22
CA GLY A 127 1.42 -7.58 -5.62
C GLY A 127 1.55 -9.00 -6.15
N GLY A 128 0.44 -9.72 -6.31
CA GLY A 128 0.40 -11.06 -6.91
C GLY A 128 0.83 -11.06 -8.37
N ALA A 129 0.34 -10.09 -9.17
CA ALA A 129 0.74 -9.96 -10.57
C ALA A 129 2.24 -9.67 -10.72
N VAL A 130 2.78 -8.75 -9.89
CA VAL A 130 4.22 -8.44 -9.85
C VAL A 130 5.04 -9.67 -9.46
N TRP A 131 4.64 -10.35 -8.39
CA TRP A 131 5.34 -11.55 -7.92
C TRP A 131 5.34 -12.67 -8.96
N LEU A 132 4.18 -12.97 -9.57
CA LEU A 132 4.07 -13.96 -10.65
C LEU A 132 4.93 -13.58 -11.86
N ALA A 133 4.94 -12.31 -12.23
CA ALA A 133 5.76 -11.83 -13.33
C ALA A 133 7.27 -11.95 -13.02
N MET A 134 7.69 -11.73 -11.77
CA MET A 134 9.06 -11.94 -11.33
C MET A 134 9.45 -13.43 -11.35
N LEU A 135 8.55 -14.35 -10.98
CA LEU A 135 8.81 -15.80 -11.03
C LEU A 135 9.00 -16.32 -12.46
N LEU A 136 8.40 -15.65 -13.46
CA LEU A 136 8.57 -16.00 -14.87
C LEU A 136 9.90 -15.49 -15.45
N TRP A 137 10.63 -14.64 -14.72
CA TRP A 137 11.88 -14.07 -15.19
C TRP A 137 13.06 -14.98 -14.85
N PRO A 138 13.93 -15.36 -15.83
CA PRO A 138 15.08 -16.22 -15.59
C PRO A 138 16.05 -15.64 -14.55
N GLY A 139 16.46 -16.45 -13.60
CA GLY A 139 17.44 -16.07 -12.57
C GLY A 139 16.87 -15.40 -11.32
N ILE A 140 15.55 -15.26 -11.20
CA ILE A 140 14.90 -14.76 -10.00
C ILE A 140 14.17 -15.90 -9.30
N HIS A 141 14.54 -16.18 -8.05
CA HIS A 141 13.98 -17.28 -7.25
C HIS A 141 13.40 -16.77 -5.94
N ILE A 142 12.45 -15.83 -6.06
CA ILE A 142 11.82 -15.17 -4.89
C ILE A 142 10.64 -16.02 -4.41
N MET A 143 10.90 -16.94 -3.48
CA MET A 143 9.86 -17.72 -2.78
C MET A 143 9.73 -17.27 -1.33
N PRO A 144 8.51 -17.13 -0.81
CA PRO A 144 8.30 -16.69 0.56
C PRO A 144 8.74 -17.80 1.55
N ARG A 145 9.72 -17.48 2.42
CA ARG A 145 10.14 -18.36 3.52
C ARG A 145 9.14 -18.36 4.67
N HIS A 146 8.55 -17.20 4.95
CA HIS A 146 7.55 -17.00 5.99
C HIS A 146 6.28 -16.38 5.41
N PRO A 147 5.38 -17.15 4.75
CA PRO A 147 4.23 -16.62 4.04
C PRO A 147 3.26 -15.83 4.94
N LEU A 148 3.15 -16.18 6.23
CA LEU A 148 2.34 -15.42 7.18
C LEU A 148 2.87 -14.00 7.39
N MET A 149 4.20 -13.80 7.39
CA MET A 149 4.80 -12.46 7.50
C MET A 149 4.58 -11.64 6.23
N VAL A 150 4.67 -12.27 5.05
CA VAL A 150 4.33 -11.63 3.78
C VAL A 150 2.88 -11.14 3.80
N LEU A 151 1.95 -11.99 4.22
CA LEU A 151 0.54 -11.62 4.33
C LEU A 151 0.31 -10.53 5.38
N ALA A 152 0.91 -10.64 6.56
CA ALA A 152 0.75 -9.67 7.65
C ALA A 152 1.26 -8.28 7.26
N PHE A 153 2.51 -8.16 6.78
CA PHE A 153 3.07 -6.88 6.38
C PHE A 153 2.47 -6.34 5.08
N GLY A 154 2.12 -7.22 4.13
CA GLY A 154 1.38 -6.85 2.93
C GLY A 154 0.00 -6.26 3.26
N LEU A 155 -0.72 -6.88 4.19
CA LEU A 155 -2.02 -6.41 4.67
C LEU A 155 -1.88 -5.09 5.43
N LEU A 156 -1.00 -5.03 6.43
CA LEU A 156 -0.80 -3.83 7.26
C LEU A 156 -0.32 -2.64 6.43
N GLY A 157 0.60 -2.85 5.49
CA GLY A 157 1.07 -1.81 4.59
C GLY A 157 -0.02 -1.33 3.62
N SER A 158 -0.79 -2.26 3.06
CA SER A 158 -1.90 -1.92 2.16
C SER A 158 -3.03 -1.17 2.90
N VAL A 159 -3.38 -1.59 4.13
CA VAL A 159 -4.36 -0.90 4.98
C VAL A 159 -3.87 0.49 5.35
N PHE A 160 -2.59 0.64 5.73
CA PHE A 160 -1.98 1.93 6.07
C PHE A 160 -2.13 2.93 4.93
N LEU A 161 -1.71 2.55 3.73
CA LEU A 161 -1.81 3.41 2.55
C LEU A 161 -3.25 3.61 2.08
N ALA A 162 -4.12 2.62 2.23
CA ALA A 162 -5.54 2.76 1.95
C ALA A 162 -6.18 3.80 2.89
N LEU A 163 -5.86 3.79 4.18
CA LEU A 163 -6.36 4.77 5.15
C LEU A 163 -5.82 6.18 4.86
N LEU A 164 -4.53 6.32 4.55
CA LEU A 164 -3.97 7.59 4.08
C LEU A 164 -4.65 8.09 2.80
N GLY A 165 -4.97 7.19 1.87
CA GLY A 165 -5.73 7.51 0.67
C GLY A 165 -7.16 7.96 0.98
N VAL A 166 -7.88 7.29 1.90
CA VAL A 166 -9.20 7.74 2.36
C VAL A 166 -9.10 9.12 2.99
N LEU A 167 -8.12 9.37 3.87
CA LEU A 167 -7.88 10.67 4.47
C LEU A 167 -7.65 11.75 3.39
N THR A 168 -6.83 11.43 2.39
CA THR A 168 -6.61 12.30 1.23
C THR A 168 -7.91 12.56 0.47
N SER A 169 -8.74 11.54 0.23
CA SER A 169 -10.01 11.67 -0.48
C SER A 169 -11.04 12.54 0.26
N ILE A 170 -11.00 12.54 1.60
CA ILE A 170 -11.83 13.41 2.44
C ILE A 170 -11.37 14.86 2.32
N TRP A 171 -10.04 15.09 2.40
CA TRP A 171 -9.45 16.43 2.41
C TRP A 171 -9.41 17.07 1.02
N ALA A 172 -9.06 16.31 -0.02
CA ALA A 172 -8.86 16.80 -1.38
C ALA A 172 -10.18 17.28 -2.01
N GLU A 173 -10.09 18.37 -2.77
CA GLU A 173 -11.19 18.97 -3.53
C GLU A 173 -10.97 18.87 -5.05
N LYS A 174 -9.71 18.65 -5.46
CA LYS A 174 -9.27 18.51 -6.86
C LYS A 174 -8.37 17.30 -7.02
N PHE A 175 -8.28 16.78 -8.23
CA PHE A 175 -7.35 15.69 -8.55
C PHE A 175 -5.89 16.04 -8.24
N ASP A 176 -5.50 17.31 -8.47
CA ASP A 176 -4.14 17.79 -8.21
C ASP A 176 -3.74 17.66 -6.74
N HIS A 177 -4.69 17.80 -5.80
CA HIS A 177 -4.40 17.58 -4.37
C HIS A 177 -3.99 16.14 -4.08
N ALA A 178 -4.69 15.15 -4.67
CA ALA A 178 -4.34 13.74 -4.52
C ALA A 178 -2.99 13.42 -5.21
N ALA A 179 -2.74 14.00 -6.39
CA ALA A 179 -1.46 13.88 -7.09
C ALA A 179 -0.32 14.50 -6.28
N ALA A 180 -0.53 15.65 -5.65
CA ALA A 180 0.46 16.29 -4.80
C ALA A 180 0.85 15.40 -3.60
N VAL A 181 -0.13 14.80 -2.91
CA VAL A 181 0.17 13.86 -1.80
C VAL A 181 0.96 12.65 -2.32
N THR A 182 0.59 12.11 -3.49
CA THR A 182 1.33 11.00 -4.10
C THR A 182 2.79 11.37 -4.37
N ASN A 183 3.03 12.51 -5.01
CA ASN A 183 4.35 12.91 -5.50
C ASN A 183 5.24 13.51 -4.41
N PHE A 184 4.68 14.24 -3.44
CA PHE A 184 5.47 14.92 -2.41
C PHE A 184 5.53 14.17 -1.08
N VAL A 185 4.62 13.23 -0.82
CA VAL A 185 4.60 12.47 0.43
C VAL A 185 4.87 10.99 0.17
N VAL A 186 3.99 10.31 -0.56
CA VAL A 186 4.08 8.84 -0.73
C VAL A 186 5.35 8.46 -1.50
N GLY A 187 5.66 9.15 -2.60
CA GLY A 187 6.84 8.88 -3.42
C GLY A 187 8.17 8.97 -2.64
N PRO A 188 8.49 10.14 -2.07
CA PRO A 188 9.73 10.32 -1.30
C PRO A 188 9.85 9.37 -0.10
N LEU A 189 8.76 9.17 0.68
CA LEU A 189 8.79 8.25 1.82
C LEU A 189 9.04 6.80 1.38
N THR A 190 8.51 6.40 0.22
CA THR A 190 8.75 5.07 -0.34
C THR A 190 10.20 4.90 -0.78
N LEU A 191 10.82 5.91 -1.39
CA LEU A 191 12.23 5.87 -1.78
C LEU A 191 13.15 5.80 -0.56
N LEU A 192 12.87 6.56 0.49
CA LEU A 192 13.66 6.58 1.73
C LEU A 192 13.45 5.35 2.62
N SER A 193 12.59 4.43 2.24
CA SER A 193 12.23 3.26 3.06
C SER A 193 13.13 2.03 2.85
N GLY A 194 14.23 2.17 2.09
CA GLY A 194 15.18 1.07 1.85
C GLY A 194 14.68 0.03 0.83
N THR A 195 13.80 0.41 -0.11
CA THR A 195 13.32 -0.46 -1.18
C THR A 195 14.48 -0.98 -2.04
N PHE A 196 15.40 -0.10 -2.43
CA PHE A 196 16.48 -0.37 -3.38
C PHE A 196 17.86 -0.56 -2.73
N TYR A 197 17.99 -0.30 -1.43
CA TYR A 197 19.26 -0.34 -0.69
C TYR A 197 19.02 -0.74 0.77
N SER A 198 20.06 -1.21 1.45
CA SER A 198 19.99 -1.40 2.89
C SER A 198 20.19 -0.05 3.60
N VAL A 199 19.31 0.27 4.54
CA VAL A 199 19.33 1.53 5.29
C VAL A 199 20.62 1.70 6.12
N ASP A 200 21.28 0.59 6.48
CA ASP A 200 22.56 0.61 7.19
C ASP A 200 23.71 1.28 6.40
N ARG A 201 23.57 1.40 5.07
CA ARG A 201 24.56 2.06 4.18
C ARG A 201 24.38 3.57 4.06
N LEU A 202 23.29 4.10 4.60
CA LEU A 202 23.03 5.55 4.57
C LEU A 202 23.88 6.31 5.59
N SER A 203 24.07 7.61 5.32
CA SER A 203 24.64 8.50 6.32
C SER A 203 23.74 8.57 7.56
N PRO A 204 24.29 8.90 8.76
CA PRO A 204 23.53 8.87 10.01
C PRO A 204 22.19 9.62 9.95
N LEU A 205 22.19 10.82 9.35
CA LEU A 205 20.98 11.64 9.22
C LEU A 205 19.87 10.92 8.43
N PHE A 206 20.20 10.37 7.24
CA PHE A 206 19.21 9.68 6.41
C PHE A 206 18.78 8.34 7.02
N ARG A 207 19.65 7.69 7.78
CA ARG A 207 19.30 6.47 8.53
C ARG A 207 18.26 6.78 9.62
N ASP A 208 18.44 7.86 10.38
CA ASP A 208 17.50 8.27 11.42
C ASP A 208 16.14 8.65 10.81
N ILE A 209 16.13 9.38 9.69
CA ILE A 209 14.91 9.69 8.94
C ILE A 209 14.22 8.41 8.47
N SER A 210 14.99 7.43 7.97
CA SER A 210 14.43 6.15 7.53
C SER A 210 13.81 5.36 8.69
N HIS A 211 14.43 5.37 9.87
CA HIS A 211 13.87 4.73 11.06
C HIS A 211 12.60 5.43 11.60
N ALA A 212 12.45 6.74 11.37
CA ALA A 212 11.22 7.45 11.67
C ALA A 212 10.09 7.18 10.64
N ASN A 213 10.44 6.61 9.48
CA ASN A 213 9.52 6.36 8.37
C ASN A 213 8.76 5.03 8.55
N PRO A 214 7.42 5.00 8.68
CA PRO A 214 6.66 3.76 8.81
C PRO A 214 6.78 2.83 7.60
N PHE A 215 7.03 3.35 6.40
CA PHE A 215 7.24 2.56 5.19
C PHE A 215 8.46 1.64 5.31
N PHE A 216 9.50 2.06 6.03
CA PHE A 216 10.68 1.25 6.30
C PHE A 216 10.33 -0.06 7.03
N TYR A 217 9.49 0.02 8.05
CA TYR A 217 9.09 -1.18 8.81
C TYR A 217 8.23 -2.13 7.98
N ILE A 218 7.38 -1.60 7.09
CA ILE A 218 6.58 -2.42 6.18
C ILE A 218 7.48 -3.18 5.23
N ILE A 219 8.42 -2.48 4.57
CA ILE A 219 9.32 -3.08 3.57
C ILE A 219 10.28 -4.06 4.23
N SER A 220 10.86 -3.71 5.38
CA SER A 220 11.74 -4.58 6.14
C SER A 220 11.04 -5.87 6.58
N GLY A 221 9.82 -5.77 7.11
CA GLY A 221 9.04 -6.92 7.54
C GLY A 221 8.53 -7.79 6.38
N PHE A 222 8.12 -7.16 5.28
CA PHE A 222 7.72 -7.89 4.07
C PHE A 222 8.92 -8.64 3.45
N ARG A 223 10.09 -8.00 3.41
CA ARG A 223 11.36 -8.62 2.97
C ARG A 223 11.75 -9.79 3.88
N TYR A 224 11.59 -9.66 5.20
CA TYR A 224 11.76 -10.77 6.11
C TYR A 224 10.91 -11.99 5.73
N GLY A 225 9.68 -11.77 5.31
CA GLY A 225 8.80 -12.83 4.85
C GLY A 225 9.35 -13.64 3.68
N PHE A 226 10.13 -13.02 2.79
CA PHE A 226 10.76 -13.69 1.66
C PHE A 226 12.15 -14.23 1.97
N LEU A 227 13.02 -13.41 2.56
CA LEU A 227 14.44 -13.72 2.73
C LEU A 227 14.79 -14.33 4.10
N GLY A 228 13.92 -14.18 5.09
CA GLY A 228 14.21 -14.54 6.49
C GLY A 228 15.17 -13.56 7.20
N VAL A 229 15.53 -12.44 6.54
CA VAL A 229 16.39 -11.38 7.09
C VAL A 229 15.65 -10.06 7.05
N ALA A 230 15.69 -9.30 8.16
CA ALA A 230 15.05 -8.00 8.29
C ALA A 230 16.08 -6.92 8.66
N ASP A 231 15.88 -5.70 8.14
CA ASP A 231 16.67 -4.52 8.50
C ASP A 231 16.27 -3.96 9.89
N SER A 232 15.05 -4.30 10.36
CA SER A 232 14.50 -3.88 11.66
C SER A 232 13.91 -5.05 12.43
N PRO A 233 13.77 -4.98 13.78
CA PRO A 233 13.07 -6.02 14.54
C PRO A 233 11.62 -6.17 14.09
N VAL A 234 11.25 -7.38 13.64
CA VAL A 234 9.94 -7.69 13.05
C VAL A 234 8.78 -7.39 14.02
N ALA A 235 8.96 -7.71 15.30
CA ALA A 235 7.94 -7.48 16.33
C ALA A 235 7.64 -5.98 16.52
N ILE A 236 8.68 -5.14 16.49
CA ILE A 236 8.52 -3.67 16.58
C ILE A 236 7.77 -3.16 15.36
N GLY A 237 8.14 -3.64 14.17
CA GLY A 237 7.46 -3.28 12.92
C GLY A 237 5.97 -3.64 12.94
N LEU A 238 5.62 -4.85 13.40
CA LEU A 238 4.23 -5.29 13.54
C LEU A 238 3.46 -4.41 14.53
N ALA A 239 4.00 -4.20 15.74
CA ALA A 239 3.36 -3.39 16.78
C ALA A 239 3.14 -1.95 16.31
N LEU A 240 4.17 -1.33 15.72
CA LEU A 240 4.09 0.03 15.18
C LEU A 240 2.99 0.13 14.12
N MET A 241 2.96 -0.81 13.16
CA MET A 241 1.98 -0.78 12.08
C MET A 241 0.56 -1.02 12.57
N VAL A 242 0.34 -1.87 13.57
CA VAL A 242 -0.98 -2.06 14.18
C VAL A 242 -1.46 -0.77 14.86
N VAL A 243 -0.59 -0.12 15.64
CA VAL A 243 -0.91 1.14 16.33
C VAL A 243 -1.22 2.25 15.32
N LEU A 244 -0.38 2.43 14.29
CA LEU A 244 -0.57 3.45 13.27
C LEU A 244 -1.86 3.22 12.46
N ASN A 245 -2.13 1.99 12.06
CA ASN A 245 -3.37 1.64 11.37
C ASN A 245 -4.60 1.90 12.26
N GLY A 246 -4.54 1.55 13.55
CA GLY A 246 -5.61 1.85 14.50
C GLY A 246 -5.86 3.34 14.66
N ALA A 247 -4.80 4.13 14.80
CA ALA A 247 -4.89 5.59 14.91
C ALA A 247 -5.47 6.23 13.63
N LEU A 248 -4.99 5.83 12.45
CA LEU A 248 -5.51 6.34 11.18
C LEU A 248 -6.97 5.90 10.94
N ALA A 249 -7.32 4.67 11.28
CA ALA A 249 -8.70 4.19 11.14
C ALA A 249 -9.64 5.00 12.05
N ALA A 250 -9.25 5.26 13.30
CA ALA A 250 -10.01 6.09 14.23
C ALA A 250 -10.15 7.54 13.70
N LEU A 251 -9.09 8.11 13.15
CA LEU A 251 -9.11 9.44 12.54
C LEU A 251 -10.06 9.50 11.34
N CYS A 252 -9.90 8.58 10.38
CA CYS A 252 -10.78 8.50 9.20
C CYS A 252 -12.25 8.31 9.61
N TYR A 253 -12.50 7.40 10.56
CA TYR A 253 -13.85 7.18 11.10
C TYR A 253 -14.43 8.44 11.72
N GLY A 254 -13.66 9.17 12.54
CA GLY A 254 -14.08 10.41 13.18
C GLY A 254 -14.42 11.50 12.15
N LEU A 255 -13.60 11.68 11.12
CA LEU A 255 -13.82 12.66 10.06
C LEU A 255 -15.04 12.33 9.20
N LEU A 256 -15.18 11.05 8.80
CA LEU A 256 -16.35 10.57 8.05
C LEU A 256 -17.64 10.73 8.86
N ARG A 257 -17.62 10.41 10.15
CA ARG A 257 -18.78 10.55 11.04
C ARG A 257 -19.23 12.00 11.19
N ARG A 258 -18.28 12.93 11.26
CA ARG A 258 -18.56 14.38 11.33
C ARG A 258 -18.99 14.97 9.98
N GLY A 259 -18.80 14.24 8.88
CA GLY A 259 -19.09 14.73 7.54
C GLY A 259 -18.17 15.87 7.09
N TRP A 260 -16.96 15.96 7.69
CA TRP A 260 -16.02 17.04 7.41
C TRP A 260 -15.56 17.00 5.96
N LYS A 261 -15.71 18.14 5.24
CA LYS A 261 -15.35 18.28 3.82
C LYS A 261 -16.00 17.25 2.86
N LEU A 262 -17.07 16.57 3.28
CA LEU A 262 -17.84 15.68 2.41
C LEU A 262 -19.02 16.38 1.73
N LYS A 263 -19.47 17.52 2.31
CA LYS A 263 -20.48 18.40 1.72
C LYS A 263 -19.73 19.61 1.16
N SER A 264 -19.76 19.79 -0.15
CA SER A 264 -19.42 21.06 -0.81
C SER A 264 -20.58 22.03 -0.65
#